data_5fa139f0c64c16902f42900b05d36aa5
#
_entry.id   5fa139f0c64c16902f42900b05d36aa5
#
_cell.length_a   1.000
_cell.length_b   1.000
_cell.length_c   1.000
_cell.angle_alpha   90.00
_cell.angle_beta   90.00
_cell.angle_gamma   90.00
#
_symmetry.space_group_name_H-M   'P 1'
#
loop_
_entity.id
_entity.type
_entity.pdbx_description
1 polymer ?
#
loop_
_entity_poly.entity_id
_entity_poly.type
_entity_poly.pdbx_seq_one_letter_code
_entity_poly.pdbx_strand_id
1 'polypeptide(L)'
;MSDAPSLTRPATTEWFDRPGPWLFICGAVYLPFALAGFGTDIDVPNVLRSGRSLVEDGRYQMSRGPGSAVYEAGVGVLERIGGSVLVNLASLWFALLGLWCIQALLRADGARWGTGGMLVLATNPWFWVAATSLGDFTWALGLGLSGAVASQRSRPVAAGVLWGLALGCRVSTLLVVVAWIVAQYTARPPNRVRKAETACTLVVFGVVAVMCFLLPWLEADRTMGFVTNQLATGGFVGHLGRWATKNLAVFGVVAGVVLIVGARGLLDGLRRWPSSQVVRFAVIMGVLTEVLFFRFPFKPLHLLPAVAALALWVGSSPLLTRRWIGALLVAQLSAGVLGVAVASPDVTNNARSGRWAPDVTSGVVLTDVRCRLEDRRNGPWSDPSSVAAVVRAARNANCQSTSWRAP
;
A
#
# COMPACT_ATOMS: atom_id res chain seq x y z
N MET A 1 -47.28 19.12 -4.35
CA MET A 1 -46.46 17.87 -4.30
C MET A 1 -46.10 17.53 -5.71
N SER A 2 -44.87 17.81 -6.13
CA SER A 2 -44.38 17.56 -7.50
C SER A 2 -43.58 16.27 -7.44
N ASP A 3 -44.09 15.23 -8.15
CA ASP A 3 -43.41 13.95 -8.32
C ASP A 3 -42.10 14.19 -9.11
N ALA A 4 -40.97 14.14 -8.40
CA ALA A 4 -39.68 14.12 -9.05
C ALA A 4 -39.55 12.80 -9.83
N PRO A 5 -39.22 12.83 -11.13
CA PRO A 5 -39.07 11.61 -11.92
C PRO A 5 -37.97 10.74 -11.33
N SER A 6 -38.30 9.51 -10.98
CA SER A 6 -37.34 8.50 -10.57
C SER A 6 -36.44 8.21 -11.77
N LEU A 7 -35.20 8.72 -11.71
CA LEU A 7 -34.15 8.37 -12.65
C LEU A 7 -33.81 6.89 -12.50
N THR A 8 -34.55 6.01 -13.18
CA THR A 8 -34.22 4.60 -13.29
C THR A 8 -32.85 4.46 -13.97
N ARG A 9 -31.85 4.02 -13.21
CA ARG A 9 -30.53 3.70 -13.76
C ARG A 9 -30.68 2.62 -14.84
N PRO A 10 -30.11 2.81 -16.06
CA PRO A 10 -30.19 1.79 -17.10
C PRO A 10 -29.50 0.49 -16.60
N ALA A 11 -30.14 -0.65 -16.85
CA ALA A 11 -29.73 -1.98 -16.40
C ALA A 11 -28.29 -2.38 -16.82
N THR A 12 -27.76 -1.78 -17.87
CA THR A 12 -26.40 -2.04 -18.38
C THR A 12 -25.28 -1.52 -17.47
N THR A 13 -25.57 -0.69 -16.46
CA THR A 13 -24.58 -0.18 -15.50
C THR A 13 -24.36 -1.12 -14.32
N GLU A 14 -25.29 -2.03 -14.03
CA GLU A 14 -25.22 -2.87 -12.82
C GLU A 14 -24.05 -3.85 -12.81
N TRP A 15 -23.64 -4.39 -13.98
CA TRP A 15 -22.54 -5.36 -14.05
C TRP A 15 -21.19 -4.71 -13.72
N PHE A 16 -20.95 -3.50 -14.25
CA PHE A 16 -19.71 -2.75 -13.95
C PHE A 16 -19.62 -2.32 -12.49
N ASP A 17 -20.75 -2.18 -11.81
CA ASP A 17 -20.78 -1.76 -10.40
C ASP A 17 -20.57 -2.92 -9.42
N ARG A 18 -20.61 -4.18 -9.88
CA ARG A 18 -20.35 -5.35 -9.01
C ARG A 18 -18.86 -5.57 -8.79
N PRO A 19 -18.38 -5.72 -7.53
CA PRO A 19 -16.95 -5.92 -7.25
C PRO A 19 -16.44 -7.28 -7.75
N GLY A 20 -17.25 -8.32 -7.64
CA GLY A 20 -16.83 -9.70 -7.88
C GLY A 20 -16.10 -9.93 -9.20
N PRO A 21 -16.68 -9.57 -10.37
CA PRO A 21 -16.01 -9.74 -11.65
C PRO A 21 -14.65 -9.05 -11.73
N TRP A 22 -14.56 -7.82 -11.24
CA TRP A 22 -13.32 -7.05 -11.28
C TRP A 22 -12.26 -7.58 -10.34
N LEU A 23 -12.65 -8.02 -9.14
CA LEU A 23 -11.72 -8.68 -8.21
C LEU A 23 -11.19 -9.98 -8.78
N PHE A 24 -12.06 -10.77 -9.46
CA PHE A 24 -11.64 -11.98 -10.15
C PHE A 24 -10.66 -11.66 -11.28
N ILE A 25 -10.94 -10.66 -12.12
CA ILE A 25 -10.03 -10.23 -13.19
C ILE A 25 -8.68 -9.77 -12.61
N CYS A 26 -8.68 -8.93 -11.57
CA CYS A 26 -7.44 -8.50 -10.92
C CYS A 26 -6.67 -9.69 -10.35
N GLY A 27 -7.36 -10.62 -9.68
CA GLY A 27 -6.75 -11.83 -9.15
C GLY A 27 -6.13 -12.70 -10.25
N ALA A 28 -6.85 -12.93 -11.34
CA ALA A 28 -6.38 -13.71 -12.47
C ALA A 28 -5.16 -13.07 -13.17
N VAL A 29 -5.17 -11.74 -13.31
CA VAL A 29 -4.06 -10.99 -13.91
C VAL A 29 -2.83 -10.98 -12.99
N TYR A 30 -3.01 -10.88 -11.68
CA TYR A 30 -1.90 -10.84 -10.71
C TYR A 30 -1.30 -12.22 -10.41
N LEU A 31 -2.10 -13.28 -10.53
CA LEU A 31 -1.71 -14.64 -10.15
C LEU A 31 -0.39 -15.11 -10.79
N PRO A 32 -0.15 -14.97 -12.10
CA PRO A 32 1.12 -15.39 -12.71
C PRO A 32 2.34 -14.71 -12.10
N PHE A 33 2.19 -13.45 -11.70
CA PHE A 33 3.25 -12.66 -11.07
C PHE A 33 3.48 -13.09 -9.61
N ALA A 34 2.44 -13.48 -8.89
CA ALA A 34 2.56 -14.03 -7.54
C ALA A 34 3.33 -15.37 -7.51
N LEU A 35 3.33 -16.11 -8.62
CA LEU A 35 4.08 -17.37 -8.75
C LEU A 35 5.55 -17.17 -9.09
N ALA A 36 6.04 -15.94 -9.30
CA ALA A 36 7.39 -15.67 -9.79
C ALA A 36 8.50 -15.76 -8.71
N GLY A 37 8.18 -15.97 -7.44
CA GLY A 37 9.13 -16.02 -6.32
C GLY A 37 8.90 -14.92 -5.29
N PHE A 38 9.74 -14.84 -4.24
CA PHE A 38 9.47 -13.97 -3.07
C PHE A 38 9.42 -12.48 -3.37
N GLY A 39 10.13 -11.99 -4.37
CA GLY A 39 10.24 -10.57 -4.69
C GLY A 39 11.67 -10.06 -4.58
N THR A 40 11.89 -8.83 -5.05
CA THR A 40 13.22 -8.21 -5.16
C THR A 40 13.49 -7.19 -4.05
N ASP A 41 12.61 -7.06 -3.05
CA ASP A 41 12.80 -6.12 -1.95
C ASP A 41 14.03 -6.51 -1.11
N ILE A 42 14.83 -5.50 -0.76
CA ILE A 42 16.01 -5.65 0.09
C ILE A 42 15.70 -6.24 1.47
N ASP A 43 14.46 -6.11 1.96
CA ASP A 43 14.05 -6.63 3.26
C ASP A 43 13.65 -8.11 3.21
N VAL A 44 13.45 -8.70 2.03
CA VAL A 44 13.03 -10.10 1.87
C VAL A 44 13.88 -11.08 2.67
N PRO A 45 15.23 -11.06 2.61
CA PRO A 45 16.04 -11.99 3.39
C PRO A 45 15.87 -11.85 4.90
N ASN A 46 15.72 -10.62 5.37
CA ASN A 46 15.57 -10.35 6.80
C ASN A 46 14.21 -10.82 7.31
N VAL A 47 13.15 -10.59 6.54
CA VAL A 47 11.79 -11.06 6.89
C VAL A 47 11.72 -12.59 6.92
N LEU A 48 12.32 -13.26 5.93
CA LEU A 48 12.38 -14.73 5.90
C LEU A 48 13.15 -15.28 7.09
N ARG A 49 14.30 -14.68 7.44
CA ARG A 49 15.08 -15.07 8.61
C ARG A 49 14.27 -14.90 9.90
N SER A 50 13.63 -13.74 10.08
CA SER A 50 12.77 -13.48 11.23
C SER A 50 11.64 -14.50 11.35
N GLY A 51 10.92 -14.74 10.25
CA GLY A 51 9.82 -15.69 10.22
C GLY A 51 10.25 -17.12 10.52
N ARG A 52 11.36 -17.59 9.96
CA ARG A 52 11.92 -18.91 10.22
C ARG A 52 12.37 -19.07 11.66
N SER A 53 13.16 -18.13 12.18
CA SER A 53 13.61 -18.17 13.58
C SER A 53 12.44 -18.22 14.57
N LEU A 54 11.36 -17.51 14.28
CA LEU A 54 10.16 -17.54 15.12
C LEU A 54 9.46 -18.91 15.07
N VAL A 55 9.33 -19.52 13.87
CA VAL A 55 8.57 -20.76 13.70
C VAL A 55 9.39 -22.02 14.03
N GLU A 56 10.71 -21.99 13.77
CA GLU A 56 11.58 -23.16 13.98
C GLU A 56 12.23 -23.16 15.36
N ASP A 57 12.70 -22.00 15.83
CA ASP A 57 13.46 -21.86 17.07
C ASP A 57 12.63 -21.29 18.22
N GLY A 58 11.40 -20.79 17.95
CA GLY A 58 10.59 -20.07 18.93
C GLY A 58 11.19 -18.72 19.35
N ARG A 59 12.16 -18.20 18.58
CA ARG A 59 12.88 -16.96 18.87
C ARG A 59 12.49 -15.90 17.88
N TYR A 60 11.99 -14.78 18.37
CA TYR A 60 11.72 -13.63 17.53
C TYR A 60 13.00 -12.82 17.30
N GLN A 61 13.30 -12.53 16.05
CA GLN A 61 14.38 -11.63 15.62
C GLN A 61 13.78 -10.61 14.67
N MET A 62 13.78 -9.33 15.06
CA MET A 62 13.24 -8.28 14.19
C MET A 62 13.92 -8.25 12.83
N SER A 63 13.15 -8.29 11.75
CA SER A 63 13.70 -8.09 10.41
C SER A 63 14.19 -6.66 10.19
N ARG A 64 13.54 -5.71 10.84
CA ARG A 64 13.84 -4.26 10.80
C ARG A 64 13.07 -3.53 11.91
N GLY A 65 13.59 -2.40 12.39
CA GLY A 65 12.84 -1.52 13.29
C GLY A 65 11.63 -0.86 12.60
N PRO A 66 10.52 -0.69 13.30
CA PRO A 66 10.23 -1.06 14.69
C PRO A 66 9.71 -2.48 14.89
N GLY A 67 9.87 -3.39 13.94
CA GLY A 67 9.32 -4.73 13.92
C GLY A 67 7.97 -4.81 13.18
N SER A 68 7.66 -6.01 12.69
CA SER A 68 6.43 -6.34 11.96
C SER A 68 5.95 -7.74 12.37
N ALA A 69 5.88 -7.98 13.67
CA ALA A 69 5.76 -9.32 14.25
C ALA A 69 4.59 -10.15 13.68
N VAL A 70 3.43 -9.54 13.41
CA VAL A 70 2.28 -10.21 12.80
C VAL A 70 2.60 -10.68 11.38
N TYR A 71 3.22 -9.80 10.59
CA TYR A 71 3.62 -10.11 9.22
C TYR A 71 4.72 -11.16 9.19
N GLU A 72 5.78 -10.99 9.99
CA GLU A 72 6.92 -11.89 10.06
C GLU A 72 6.50 -13.30 10.52
N ALA A 73 5.61 -13.41 11.51
CA ALA A 73 5.03 -14.68 11.96
C ALA A 73 4.20 -15.33 10.83
N GLY A 74 3.34 -14.54 10.19
CA GLY A 74 2.54 -15.01 9.05
C GLY A 74 3.40 -15.52 7.90
N VAL A 75 4.45 -14.79 7.56
CA VAL A 75 5.43 -15.22 6.53
C VAL A 75 6.13 -16.51 6.93
N GLY A 76 6.61 -16.63 8.17
CA GLY A 76 7.28 -17.84 8.63
C GLY A 76 6.40 -19.09 8.52
N VAL A 77 5.14 -18.99 8.95
CA VAL A 77 4.18 -20.10 8.83
C VAL A 77 3.89 -20.45 7.36
N LEU A 78 3.57 -19.47 6.54
CA LEU A 78 3.19 -19.68 5.14
C LEU A 78 4.38 -20.17 4.30
N GLU A 79 5.56 -19.65 4.57
CA GLU A 79 6.79 -20.06 3.90
C GLU A 79 7.10 -21.54 4.20
N ARG A 80 6.96 -21.96 5.46
CA ARG A 80 7.16 -23.36 5.85
C ARG A 80 6.17 -24.34 5.18
N ILE A 81 4.92 -23.89 4.93
CA ILE A 81 3.87 -24.73 4.34
C ILE A 81 3.99 -24.83 2.81
N GLY A 82 4.26 -23.73 2.13
CA GLY A 82 4.21 -23.67 0.66
C GLY A 82 5.16 -22.65 0.02
N GLY A 83 6.21 -22.26 0.73
CA GLY A 83 7.27 -21.40 0.20
C GLY A 83 6.76 -20.05 -0.27
N SER A 84 7.43 -19.51 -1.29
CA SER A 84 7.08 -18.20 -1.87
C SER A 84 5.66 -18.14 -2.41
N VAL A 85 5.12 -19.26 -2.87
CA VAL A 85 3.77 -19.31 -3.47
C VAL A 85 2.72 -18.92 -2.43
N LEU A 86 2.70 -19.57 -1.26
CA LEU A 86 1.71 -19.27 -0.24
C LEU A 86 1.88 -17.87 0.35
N VAL A 87 3.12 -17.41 0.54
CA VAL A 87 3.39 -16.04 1.02
C VAL A 87 2.84 -15.00 0.04
N ASN A 88 3.10 -15.17 -1.26
CA ASN A 88 2.63 -14.23 -2.27
C ASN A 88 1.12 -14.32 -2.50
N LEU A 89 0.53 -15.52 -2.40
CA LEU A 89 -0.93 -15.69 -2.45
C LEU A 89 -1.62 -15.00 -1.27
N ALA A 90 -1.01 -15.00 -0.08
CA ALA A 90 -1.50 -14.21 1.04
C ALA A 90 -1.40 -12.70 0.78
N SER A 91 -0.28 -12.22 0.20
CA SER A 91 -0.14 -10.82 -0.21
C SER A 91 -1.20 -10.44 -1.25
N LEU A 92 -1.46 -11.30 -2.23
CA LEU A 92 -2.53 -11.14 -3.23
C LEU A 92 -3.92 -11.10 -2.57
N TRP A 93 -4.18 -11.99 -1.62
CA TRP A 93 -5.43 -12.00 -0.86
C TRP A 93 -5.68 -10.66 -0.16
N PHE A 94 -4.70 -10.16 0.59
CA PHE A 94 -4.82 -8.86 1.28
C PHE A 94 -4.92 -7.69 0.30
N ALA A 95 -4.28 -7.77 -0.87
CA ALA A 95 -4.46 -6.79 -1.93
C ALA A 95 -5.91 -6.77 -2.45
N LEU A 96 -6.47 -7.93 -2.79
CA LEU A 96 -7.86 -8.06 -3.24
C LEU A 96 -8.86 -7.62 -2.16
N LEU A 97 -8.56 -7.91 -0.88
CA LEU A 97 -9.32 -7.41 0.26
C LEU A 97 -9.28 -5.87 0.32
N GLY A 98 -8.11 -5.25 0.12
CA GLY A 98 -7.97 -3.80 0.05
C GLY A 98 -8.78 -3.19 -1.10
N LEU A 99 -8.75 -3.79 -2.29
CA LEU A 99 -9.57 -3.37 -3.44
C LEU A 99 -11.07 -3.46 -3.15
N TRP A 100 -11.50 -4.56 -2.55
CA TRP A 100 -12.90 -4.72 -2.11
C TRP A 100 -13.29 -3.64 -1.10
N CYS A 101 -12.43 -3.33 -0.12
CA CYS A 101 -12.67 -2.29 0.87
C CYS A 101 -12.82 -0.91 0.24
N ILE A 102 -11.95 -0.53 -0.71
CA ILE A 102 -12.08 0.73 -1.46
C ILE A 102 -13.48 0.83 -2.09
N GLN A 103 -13.90 -0.22 -2.79
CA GLN A 103 -15.21 -0.21 -3.43
C GLN A 103 -16.37 -0.21 -2.40
N ALA A 104 -16.23 -0.95 -1.30
CA ALA A 104 -17.24 -0.99 -0.24
C ALA A 104 -17.44 0.40 0.41
N LEU A 105 -16.34 1.10 0.72
CA LEU A 105 -16.37 2.46 1.27
C LEU A 105 -17.02 3.44 0.28
N LEU A 106 -16.63 3.39 -0.99
CA LEU A 106 -17.17 4.26 -2.03
C LEU A 106 -18.66 4.02 -2.27
N ARG A 107 -19.11 2.78 -2.27
CA ARG A 107 -20.54 2.44 -2.40
C ARG A 107 -21.36 2.94 -1.23
N ALA A 108 -20.88 2.77 -0.02
CA ALA A 108 -21.57 3.23 1.18
C ALA A 108 -21.66 4.76 1.25
N ASP A 109 -20.74 5.47 0.59
CA ASP A 109 -20.76 6.93 0.42
C ASP A 109 -21.61 7.40 -0.78
N GLY A 110 -22.21 6.48 -1.54
CA GLY A 110 -22.98 6.81 -2.73
C GLY A 110 -22.11 7.38 -3.87
N ALA A 111 -20.82 7.00 -3.92
CA ALA A 111 -19.89 7.49 -4.91
C ALA A 111 -20.23 6.99 -6.33
N ARG A 112 -20.09 7.89 -7.32
CA ARG A 112 -20.43 7.60 -8.72
C ARG A 112 -19.48 6.58 -9.36
N TRP A 113 -18.21 6.61 -9.00
CA TRP A 113 -17.13 5.85 -9.66
C TRP A 113 -16.49 4.81 -8.74
N GLY A 114 -17.31 4.07 -7.97
CA GLY A 114 -16.81 3.09 -7.00
C GLY A 114 -15.83 2.09 -7.61
N THR A 115 -16.20 1.47 -8.72
CA THR A 115 -15.32 0.55 -9.47
C THR A 115 -14.13 1.29 -10.10
N GLY A 116 -14.32 2.51 -10.60
CA GLY A 116 -13.23 3.34 -11.13
C GLY A 116 -12.15 3.61 -10.08
N GLY A 117 -12.55 4.00 -8.87
CA GLY A 117 -11.62 4.19 -7.75
C GLY A 117 -10.87 2.90 -7.39
N MET A 118 -11.56 1.77 -7.29
CA MET A 118 -10.92 0.47 -7.05
C MET A 118 -9.89 0.14 -8.15
N LEU A 119 -10.21 0.37 -9.42
CA LEU A 119 -9.30 0.10 -10.54
C LEU A 119 -8.10 1.05 -10.55
N VAL A 120 -8.24 2.30 -10.11
CA VAL A 120 -7.09 3.22 -9.94
C VAL A 120 -6.05 2.64 -8.98
N LEU A 121 -6.48 2.02 -7.87
CA LEU A 121 -5.54 1.32 -6.99
C LEU A 121 -4.98 0.05 -7.65
N ALA A 122 -5.85 -0.75 -8.30
CA ALA A 122 -5.44 -2.02 -8.91
C ALA A 122 -4.45 -1.85 -10.07
N THR A 123 -4.56 -0.79 -10.87
CA THR A 123 -3.64 -0.54 -12.01
C THR A 123 -2.35 0.17 -11.60
N ASN A 124 -2.23 0.60 -10.34
CA ASN A 124 -0.99 1.21 -9.86
C ASN A 124 0.15 0.19 -9.85
N PRO A 125 1.28 0.45 -10.53
CA PRO A 125 2.34 -0.53 -10.71
C PRO A 125 3.01 -0.95 -9.41
N TRP A 126 3.11 -0.07 -8.42
CA TRP A 126 3.68 -0.40 -7.12
C TRP A 126 2.72 -1.21 -6.24
N PHE A 127 1.41 -0.96 -6.36
CA PHE A 127 0.41 -1.83 -5.75
C PHE A 127 0.46 -3.24 -6.35
N TRP A 128 0.65 -3.34 -7.67
CA TRP A 128 0.81 -4.63 -8.36
C TRP A 128 2.01 -5.40 -7.83
N VAL A 129 3.19 -4.77 -7.75
CA VAL A 129 4.39 -5.39 -7.16
C VAL A 129 4.14 -5.83 -5.72
N ALA A 130 3.57 -4.95 -4.88
CA ALA A 130 3.26 -5.28 -3.50
C ALA A 130 2.24 -6.43 -3.36
N ALA A 131 1.28 -6.53 -4.28
CA ALA A 131 0.26 -7.57 -4.30
C ALA A 131 0.80 -8.96 -4.67
N THR A 132 1.93 -9.01 -5.37
CA THR A 132 2.46 -10.24 -5.98
C THR A 132 3.83 -10.67 -5.44
N SER A 133 4.34 -9.98 -4.43
CA SER A 133 5.63 -10.28 -3.81
C SER A 133 5.55 -10.25 -2.29
N LEU A 134 6.61 -10.75 -1.66
CA LEU A 134 6.78 -10.68 -0.21
C LEU A 134 6.96 -9.22 0.20
N GLY A 135 5.95 -8.67 0.88
CA GLY A 135 5.94 -7.30 1.41
C GLY A 135 4.74 -7.07 2.33
N ASP A 136 4.96 -6.39 3.44
CA ASP A 136 3.96 -6.11 4.46
C ASP A 136 2.92 -5.04 4.06
N PHE A 137 3.12 -4.39 2.91
CA PHE A 137 2.33 -3.24 2.48
C PHE A 137 0.87 -3.56 2.20
N THR A 138 0.60 -4.65 1.46
CA THR A 138 -0.78 -5.05 1.13
C THR A 138 -1.49 -5.67 2.31
N TRP A 139 -0.77 -6.40 3.18
CA TRP A 139 -1.32 -6.92 4.43
C TRP A 139 -1.79 -5.77 5.32
N ALA A 140 -0.92 -4.80 5.55
CA ALA A 140 -1.21 -3.63 6.36
C ALA A 140 -2.36 -2.78 5.77
N LEU A 141 -2.34 -2.53 4.46
CA LEU A 141 -3.37 -1.74 3.78
C LEU A 141 -4.73 -2.47 3.77
N GLY A 142 -4.74 -3.77 3.42
CA GLY A 142 -5.95 -4.59 3.39
C GLY A 142 -6.63 -4.67 4.75
N LEU A 143 -5.86 -4.97 5.81
CA LEU A 143 -6.37 -4.99 7.19
C LEU A 143 -6.80 -3.59 7.66
N GLY A 144 -6.01 -2.55 7.36
CA GLY A 144 -6.32 -1.17 7.74
C GLY A 144 -7.63 -0.66 7.13
N LEU A 145 -7.84 -0.88 5.83
CA LEU A 145 -9.08 -0.55 5.13
C LEU A 145 -10.26 -1.42 5.59
N SER A 146 -10.01 -2.70 5.91
CA SER A 146 -11.04 -3.59 6.47
C SER A 146 -11.53 -3.10 7.84
N GLY A 147 -10.62 -2.57 8.67
CA GLY A 147 -10.98 -1.93 9.92
C GLY A 147 -11.87 -0.69 9.71
N ALA A 148 -11.59 0.13 8.68
CA ALA A 148 -12.44 1.25 8.31
C ALA A 148 -13.85 0.79 7.87
N VAL A 149 -13.96 -0.25 7.06
CA VAL A 149 -15.25 -0.86 6.66
C VAL A 149 -15.98 -1.44 7.87
N ALA A 150 -15.28 -2.12 8.78
CA ALA A 150 -15.89 -2.66 10.00
C ALA A 150 -16.42 -1.53 10.91
N SER A 151 -15.64 -0.46 11.09
CA SER A 151 -16.07 0.74 11.84
C SER A 151 -17.28 1.41 11.20
N GLN A 152 -17.31 1.52 9.85
CA GLN A 152 -18.48 2.08 9.13
C GLN A 152 -19.74 1.25 9.35
N ARG A 153 -19.59 -0.07 9.57
CA ARG A 153 -20.70 -1.00 9.84
C ARG A 153 -21.04 -1.16 11.32
N SER A 154 -20.57 -0.25 12.18
CA SER A 154 -20.77 -0.30 13.63
C SER A 154 -20.33 -1.63 14.27
N ARG A 155 -19.16 -2.15 13.84
CA ARG A 155 -18.52 -3.34 14.39
C ARG A 155 -17.23 -2.98 15.13
N PRO A 156 -17.31 -2.37 16.33
CA PRO A 156 -16.18 -1.74 16.99
C PRO A 156 -15.07 -2.74 17.35
N VAL A 157 -15.41 -3.93 17.83
CA VAL A 157 -14.42 -4.97 18.18
C VAL A 157 -13.66 -5.43 16.93
N ALA A 158 -14.37 -5.73 15.84
CA ALA A 158 -13.73 -6.15 14.60
C ALA A 158 -12.83 -5.05 14.03
N ALA A 159 -13.26 -3.79 14.09
CA ALA A 159 -12.45 -2.64 13.66
C ALA A 159 -11.16 -2.54 14.49
N GLY A 160 -11.25 -2.64 15.82
CA GLY A 160 -10.09 -2.60 16.71
C GLY A 160 -9.09 -3.72 16.46
N VAL A 161 -9.59 -4.96 16.32
CA VAL A 161 -8.74 -6.12 16.01
C VAL A 161 -8.03 -5.96 14.66
N LEU A 162 -8.77 -5.61 13.59
CA LEU A 162 -8.21 -5.44 12.26
C LEU A 162 -7.15 -4.32 12.21
N TRP A 163 -7.38 -3.21 12.88
CA TRP A 163 -6.41 -2.12 12.96
C TRP A 163 -5.18 -2.48 13.80
N GLY A 164 -5.37 -3.22 14.91
CA GLY A 164 -4.25 -3.70 15.71
C GLY A 164 -3.35 -4.67 14.93
N LEU A 165 -3.95 -5.63 14.21
CA LEU A 165 -3.21 -6.54 13.32
C LEU A 165 -2.53 -5.78 12.18
N ALA A 166 -3.19 -4.81 11.58
CA ALA A 166 -2.61 -3.96 10.54
C ALA A 166 -1.39 -3.20 11.05
N LEU A 167 -1.46 -2.65 12.27
CA LEU A 167 -0.35 -2.00 12.95
C LEU A 167 0.79 -2.98 13.23
N GLY A 168 0.48 -4.22 13.65
CA GLY A 168 1.45 -5.29 13.84
C GLY A 168 2.11 -5.77 12.54
N CYS A 169 1.46 -5.56 11.38
CA CYS A 169 2.12 -5.72 10.08
C CYS A 169 3.01 -4.52 9.75
N ARG A 170 2.55 -3.29 10.05
CA ARG A 170 3.26 -2.07 9.67
C ARG A 170 2.83 -0.86 10.51
N VAL A 171 3.77 -0.26 11.22
CA VAL A 171 3.47 0.86 12.14
C VAL A 171 2.83 2.07 11.44
N SER A 172 3.17 2.33 10.17
CA SER A 172 2.58 3.44 9.41
C SER A 172 1.06 3.31 9.19
N THR A 173 0.47 2.12 9.44
CA THR A 173 -0.99 1.93 9.40
C THR A 173 -1.71 2.77 10.45
N LEU A 174 -1.01 3.23 11.49
CA LEU A 174 -1.57 4.21 12.45
C LEU A 174 -2.15 5.43 11.74
N LEU A 175 -1.56 5.86 10.61
CA LEU A 175 -2.07 7.00 9.83
C LEU A 175 -3.46 6.72 9.25
N VAL A 176 -3.73 5.47 8.82
CA VAL A 176 -5.04 5.05 8.32
C VAL A 176 -6.08 5.11 9.45
N VAL A 177 -5.72 4.64 10.64
CA VAL A 177 -6.58 4.65 11.84
C VAL A 177 -6.91 6.10 12.25
N VAL A 178 -5.88 6.94 12.38
CA VAL A 178 -6.04 8.36 12.74
C VAL A 178 -6.89 9.08 11.69
N ALA A 179 -6.60 8.89 10.40
CA ALA A 179 -7.36 9.52 9.32
C ALA A 179 -8.85 9.13 9.36
N TRP A 180 -9.16 7.86 9.62
CA TRP A 180 -10.54 7.40 9.72
C TRP A 180 -11.26 8.01 10.90
N ILE A 181 -10.64 7.98 12.09
CA ILE A 181 -11.23 8.55 13.31
C ILE A 181 -11.48 10.05 13.14
N VAL A 182 -10.49 10.81 12.66
CA VAL A 182 -10.65 12.25 12.41
C VAL A 182 -11.75 12.50 11.39
N ALA A 183 -11.81 11.76 10.28
CA ALA A 183 -12.87 11.87 9.29
C ALA A 183 -14.25 11.59 9.88
N GLN A 184 -14.35 10.61 10.77
CA GLN A 184 -15.61 10.24 11.43
C GLN A 184 -16.10 11.34 12.38
N TYR A 185 -15.19 11.94 13.17
CA TYR A 185 -15.54 12.98 14.15
C TYR A 185 -15.82 14.34 13.50
N THR A 186 -15.18 14.64 12.40
CA THR A 186 -15.41 15.90 11.65
C THR A 186 -16.64 15.85 10.76
N ALA A 187 -17.19 14.64 10.47
CA ALA A 187 -18.37 14.48 9.62
C ALA A 187 -19.67 14.95 10.28
N ARG A 188 -19.86 14.60 11.53
CA ARG A 188 -21.04 14.94 12.34
C ARG A 188 -20.63 14.93 13.81
N PRO A 189 -21.17 15.82 14.65
CA PRO A 189 -20.93 15.76 16.08
C PRO A 189 -21.33 14.36 16.59
N PRO A 190 -20.40 13.65 17.26
CA PRO A 190 -20.63 12.27 17.65
C PRO A 190 -21.71 12.20 18.75
N ASN A 191 -22.76 11.42 18.49
CA ASN A 191 -23.73 11.07 19.53
C ASN A 191 -23.08 10.10 20.55
N ARG A 192 -23.78 9.85 21.68
CA ARG A 192 -23.26 8.99 22.76
C ARG A 192 -22.89 7.58 22.29
N VAL A 193 -23.71 6.99 21.41
CA VAL A 193 -23.50 5.65 20.86
C VAL A 193 -22.18 5.60 20.06
N ARG A 194 -21.98 6.56 19.17
CA ARG A 194 -20.75 6.62 18.36
C ARG A 194 -19.50 6.85 19.21
N LYS A 195 -19.60 7.64 20.28
CA LYS A 195 -18.48 7.80 21.23
C LYS A 195 -18.12 6.48 21.90
N ALA A 196 -19.12 5.71 22.35
CA ALA A 196 -18.93 4.40 22.98
C ALA A 196 -18.32 3.37 21.98
N GLU A 197 -18.83 3.33 20.74
CA GLU A 197 -18.26 2.48 19.68
C GLU A 197 -16.79 2.82 19.41
N THR A 198 -16.47 4.12 19.30
CA THR A 198 -15.08 4.53 19.07
C THR A 198 -14.19 4.22 20.26
N ALA A 199 -14.66 4.44 21.48
CA ALA A 199 -13.92 4.08 22.69
C ALA A 199 -13.65 2.57 22.75
N CYS A 200 -14.67 1.74 22.51
CA CYS A 200 -14.50 0.28 22.40
C CYS A 200 -13.46 -0.09 21.32
N THR A 201 -13.57 0.50 20.13
CA THR A 201 -12.61 0.25 19.05
C THR A 201 -11.18 0.60 19.46
N LEU A 202 -10.97 1.75 20.10
CA LEU A 202 -9.63 2.20 20.53
C LEU A 202 -9.07 1.33 21.66
N VAL A 203 -9.89 0.87 22.59
CA VAL A 203 -9.45 -0.06 23.65
C VAL A 203 -9.01 -1.38 23.03
N VAL A 204 -9.83 -1.98 22.16
CA VAL A 204 -9.48 -3.23 21.48
C VAL A 204 -8.25 -3.05 20.60
N PHE A 205 -8.17 -1.97 19.83
CA PHE A 205 -6.99 -1.62 19.04
C PHE A 205 -5.73 -1.52 19.92
N GLY A 206 -5.80 -0.81 21.04
CA GLY A 206 -4.69 -0.65 21.96
C GLY A 206 -4.21 -2.00 22.53
N VAL A 207 -5.14 -2.86 22.96
CA VAL A 207 -4.80 -4.20 23.47
C VAL A 207 -4.10 -5.02 22.39
N VAL A 208 -4.66 -5.11 21.18
CA VAL A 208 -4.06 -5.89 20.09
C VAL A 208 -2.72 -5.28 19.67
N ALA A 209 -2.59 -3.96 19.60
CA ALA A 209 -1.34 -3.29 19.29
C ALA A 209 -0.25 -3.62 20.31
N VAL A 210 -0.55 -3.56 21.61
CA VAL A 210 0.39 -3.94 22.67
C VAL A 210 0.84 -5.40 22.49
N MET A 211 -0.08 -6.32 22.24
CA MET A 211 0.25 -7.73 21.98
C MET A 211 1.17 -7.90 20.77
N CYS A 212 0.93 -7.17 19.68
CA CYS A 212 1.77 -7.22 18.47
C CYS A 212 3.18 -6.68 18.70
N PHE A 213 3.35 -5.66 19.54
CA PHE A 213 4.66 -5.05 19.81
C PHE A 213 5.38 -5.62 21.04
N LEU A 214 4.77 -6.58 21.75
CA LEU A 214 5.39 -7.22 22.90
C LEU A 214 6.70 -7.93 22.51
N LEU A 215 6.68 -8.72 21.42
CA LEU A 215 7.89 -9.42 20.95
C LEU A 215 9.01 -8.46 20.52
N PRO A 216 8.76 -7.45 19.65
CA PRO A 216 9.75 -6.44 19.34
C PRO A 216 10.33 -5.71 20.54
N TRP A 217 9.49 -5.43 21.55
CA TRP A 217 9.93 -4.76 22.77
C TRP A 217 10.82 -5.65 23.63
N LEU A 218 10.49 -6.94 23.74
CA LEU A 218 11.31 -7.91 24.48
C LEU A 218 12.67 -8.12 23.79
N GLU A 219 12.71 -8.21 22.46
CA GLU A 219 13.95 -8.35 21.70
C GLU A 219 14.85 -7.11 21.83
N ALA A 220 14.26 -5.93 21.93
CA ALA A 220 14.99 -4.66 22.10
C ALA A 220 15.40 -4.42 23.58
N ASP A 221 15.60 -5.46 24.37
CA ASP A 221 15.98 -5.36 25.79
C ASP A 221 15.06 -4.44 26.61
N ARG A 222 13.77 -4.46 26.26
CA ARG A 222 12.72 -3.63 26.89
C ARG A 222 12.95 -2.12 26.71
N THR A 223 13.70 -1.71 25.71
CA THR A 223 13.92 -0.31 25.34
C THR A 223 12.96 0.09 24.23
N MET A 224 12.81 1.42 23.98
CA MET A 224 12.08 1.96 22.85
C MET A 224 12.99 2.30 21.66
N GLY A 225 14.25 1.85 21.69
CA GLY A 225 15.26 2.11 20.65
C GLY A 225 14.82 1.64 19.26
N PHE A 226 14.04 0.54 19.20
CA PHE A 226 13.48 0.04 17.95
C PHE A 226 12.53 1.03 17.25
N VAL A 227 11.92 1.98 17.99
CA VAL A 227 11.06 3.04 17.44
C VAL A 227 11.87 4.28 17.07
N THR A 228 12.86 4.62 17.88
CA THR A 228 13.57 5.91 17.81
C THR A 228 14.75 5.91 16.83
N ASN A 229 15.34 4.76 16.54
CA ASN A 229 16.55 4.64 15.71
C ASN A 229 16.31 4.82 14.19
N GLN A 230 15.15 5.27 13.80
CA GLN A 230 14.81 5.59 12.40
C GLN A 230 15.29 6.99 12.03
N LEU A 231 16.59 7.16 11.85
CA LEU A 231 17.17 8.46 11.48
C LEU A 231 17.01 8.71 9.97
N ALA A 232 16.30 9.79 9.62
CA ALA A 232 16.35 10.33 8.28
C ALA A 232 17.65 11.13 8.12
N THR A 233 18.54 10.64 7.27
CA THR A 233 19.80 11.34 6.94
C THR A 233 19.62 12.16 5.67
N GLY A 234 19.98 13.43 5.69
CA GLY A 234 20.00 14.32 4.53
C GLY A 234 19.45 15.73 4.82
N GLY A 235 19.93 16.73 4.09
CA GLY A 235 19.41 18.09 4.16
C GLY A 235 18.03 18.24 3.51
N PHE A 236 17.34 19.35 3.79
CA PHE A 236 15.98 19.64 3.28
C PHE A 236 15.84 19.47 1.76
N VAL A 237 16.78 19.99 0.98
CA VAL A 237 16.77 19.91 -0.50
C VAL A 237 16.85 18.45 -0.97
N GLY A 238 17.72 17.63 -0.34
CA GLY A 238 17.81 16.20 -0.63
C GLY A 238 16.52 15.44 -0.29
N HIS A 239 15.84 15.80 0.80
CA HIS A 239 14.54 15.23 1.16
C HIS A 239 13.45 15.62 0.14
N LEU A 240 13.39 16.88 -0.24
CA LEU A 240 12.44 17.37 -1.25
C LEU A 240 12.65 16.68 -2.60
N GLY A 241 13.89 16.55 -3.04
CA GLY A 241 14.22 15.84 -4.29
C GLY A 241 13.78 14.36 -4.25
N ARG A 242 14.11 13.65 -3.15
CA ARG A 242 13.68 12.24 -2.98
C ARG A 242 12.17 12.10 -2.89
N TRP A 243 11.52 12.98 -2.15
CA TRP A 243 10.06 12.99 -2.05
C TRP A 243 9.41 13.20 -3.42
N ALA A 244 9.84 14.20 -4.18
CA ALA A 244 9.27 14.50 -5.49
C ALA A 244 9.50 13.37 -6.50
N THR A 245 10.73 12.84 -6.59
CA THR A 245 11.06 11.78 -7.54
C THR A 245 10.33 10.47 -7.22
N LYS A 246 10.16 10.13 -5.95
CA LYS A 246 9.45 8.91 -5.55
C LYS A 246 7.94 9.03 -5.72
N ASN A 247 7.36 10.19 -5.49
CA ASN A 247 5.97 10.46 -5.87
C ASN A 247 5.78 10.30 -7.38
N LEU A 248 6.69 10.88 -8.18
CA LEU A 248 6.65 10.70 -9.63
C LEU A 248 6.78 9.23 -10.04
N ALA A 249 7.64 8.47 -9.36
CA ALA A 249 7.80 7.03 -9.61
C ALA A 249 6.55 6.22 -9.28
N VAL A 250 5.82 6.58 -8.19
CA VAL A 250 4.60 5.85 -7.78
C VAL A 250 3.46 6.02 -8.77
N PHE A 251 3.27 7.22 -9.28
CA PHE A 251 2.17 7.50 -10.22
C PHE A 251 2.60 7.31 -11.68
N GLY A 252 3.87 7.46 -12.01
CA GLY A 252 4.39 7.54 -13.36
C GLY A 252 4.18 8.93 -13.99
N VAL A 253 5.07 9.32 -14.89
CA VAL A 253 5.05 10.65 -15.52
C VAL A 253 3.74 10.90 -16.28
N VAL A 254 3.30 9.93 -17.10
CA VAL A 254 2.08 10.05 -17.90
C VAL A 254 0.84 10.16 -17.01
N ALA A 255 0.76 9.34 -15.97
CA ALA A 255 -0.35 9.42 -15.01
C ALA A 255 -0.33 10.75 -14.24
N GLY A 256 0.86 11.28 -13.91
CA GLY A 256 1.01 12.61 -13.33
C GLY A 256 0.41 13.71 -14.23
N VAL A 257 0.68 13.67 -15.53
CA VAL A 257 0.07 14.59 -16.51
C VAL A 257 -1.46 14.44 -16.54
N VAL A 258 -1.97 13.19 -16.58
CA VAL A 258 -3.42 12.93 -16.55
C VAL A 258 -4.05 13.49 -15.26
N LEU A 259 -3.39 13.35 -14.12
CA LEU A 259 -3.86 13.91 -12.84
C LEU A 259 -3.92 15.44 -12.89
N ILE A 260 -2.91 16.10 -13.46
CA ILE A 260 -2.89 17.56 -13.64
C ILE A 260 -4.05 18.01 -14.56
N VAL A 261 -4.25 17.34 -15.69
CA VAL A 261 -5.37 17.63 -16.60
C VAL A 261 -6.72 17.44 -15.90
N GLY A 262 -6.84 16.42 -15.03
CA GLY A 262 -8.05 16.17 -14.24
C GLY A 262 -8.18 17.00 -12.97
N ALA A 263 -7.23 17.87 -12.65
CA ALA A 263 -7.15 18.56 -11.36
C ALA A 263 -8.45 19.31 -11.00
N ARG A 264 -9.09 19.98 -12.01
CA ARG A 264 -10.38 20.66 -11.78
C ARG A 264 -11.47 19.70 -11.29
N GLY A 265 -11.57 18.50 -11.88
CA GLY A 265 -12.53 17.48 -11.46
C GLY A 265 -12.20 16.88 -10.10
N LEU A 266 -10.91 16.72 -9.80
CA LEU A 266 -10.44 16.28 -8.48
C LEU A 266 -10.75 17.34 -7.41
N LEU A 267 -10.44 18.62 -7.67
CA LEU A 267 -10.74 19.73 -6.76
C LEU A 267 -12.24 19.89 -6.52
N ASP A 268 -13.08 19.65 -7.52
CA ASP A 268 -14.53 19.62 -7.33
C ASP A 268 -14.97 18.52 -6.37
N GLY A 269 -14.28 17.37 -6.35
CA GLY A 269 -14.47 16.31 -5.37
C GLY A 269 -14.34 16.79 -3.92
N LEU A 270 -13.51 17.81 -3.66
CA LEU A 270 -13.37 18.42 -2.33
C LEU A 270 -14.65 19.15 -1.88
N ARG A 271 -15.53 19.58 -2.78
CA ARG A 271 -16.83 20.15 -2.41
C ARG A 271 -17.70 19.18 -1.63
N ARG A 272 -17.44 17.88 -1.76
CA ARG A 272 -18.09 16.84 -0.95
C ARG A 272 -17.49 16.70 0.46
N TRP A 273 -16.41 17.41 0.76
CA TRP A 273 -15.76 17.37 2.08
C TRP A 273 -16.73 17.55 3.25
N PRO A 274 -17.66 18.52 3.23
CA PRO A 274 -18.57 18.72 4.38
C PRO A 274 -19.55 17.57 4.58
N SER A 275 -19.90 16.82 3.54
CA SER A 275 -20.95 15.79 3.58
C SER A 275 -20.43 14.35 3.53
N SER A 276 -19.23 14.11 2.97
CA SER A 276 -18.68 12.77 2.75
C SER A 276 -17.59 12.44 3.76
N GLN A 277 -17.81 11.38 4.54
CA GLN A 277 -16.78 10.82 5.42
C GLN A 277 -15.63 10.21 4.62
N VAL A 278 -15.92 9.57 3.49
CA VAL A 278 -14.93 8.91 2.65
C VAL A 278 -13.99 9.93 2.00
N VAL A 279 -14.50 11.07 1.53
CA VAL A 279 -13.66 12.15 1.00
C VAL A 279 -12.74 12.72 2.09
N ARG A 280 -13.25 12.95 3.30
CA ARG A 280 -12.41 13.38 4.43
C ARG A 280 -11.33 12.38 4.75
N PHE A 281 -11.72 11.11 4.86
CA PHE A 281 -10.78 10.03 5.11
C PHE A 281 -9.68 9.99 4.04
N ALA A 282 -10.06 10.06 2.76
CA ALA A 282 -9.12 10.06 1.65
C ALA A 282 -8.11 11.22 1.76
N VAL A 283 -8.60 12.45 1.94
CA VAL A 283 -7.72 13.63 2.02
C VAL A 283 -6.81 13.57 3.25
N ILE A 284 -7.35 13.25 4.42
CA ILE A 284 -6.55 13.18 5.65
C ILE A 284 -5.51 12.06 5.54
N MET A 285 -5.88 10.88 5.06
CA MET A 285 -4.97 9.75 4.85
C MET A 285 -3.86 10.11 3.86
N GLY A 286 -4.21 10.75 2.73
CA GLY A 286 -3.25 11.23 1.75
C GLY A 286 -2.26 12.22 2.35
N VAL A 287 -2.74 13.26 3.02
CA VAL A 287 -1.90 14.29 3.65
C VAL A 287 -0.98 13.69 4.72
N LEU A 288 -1.52 12.87 5.63
CA LEU A 288 -0.72 12.25 6.68
C LEU A 288 0.35 11.31 6.10
N THR A 289 0.02 10.57 5.03
CA THR A 289 0.98 9.71 4.33
C THR A 289 2.08 10.53 3.70
N GLU A 290 1.76 11.62 3.01
CA GLU A 290 2.75 12.49 2.37
C GLU A 290 3.65 13.19 3.39
N VAL A 291 3.11 13.66 4.51
CA VAL A 291 3.89 14.26 5.60
C VAL A 291 4.87 13.26 6.20
N LEU A 292 4.41 12.03 6.48
CA LEU A 292 5.29 10.98 6.98
C LEU A 292 6.33 10.60 5.92
N PHE A 293 5.92 10.49 4.66
CA PHE A 293 6.82 10.13 3.58
C PHE A 293 7.84 11.24 3.30
N PHE A 294 7.48 12.50 3.38
CA PHE A 294 8.43 13.61 3.32
C PHE A 294 9.50 13.49 4.40
N ARG A 295 9.11 13.07 5.62
CA ARG A 295 10.07 12.84 6.71
C ARG A 295 10.97 11.62 6.45
N PHE A 296 10.43 10.56 5.81
CA PHE A 296 11.11 9.28 5.59
C PHE A 296 10.94 8.79 4.13
N PRO A 297 11.57 9.46 3.13
CA PRO A 297 11.36 9.14 1.71
C PRO A 297 12.21 7.93 1.26
N PHE A 298 11.97 6.76 1.87
CA PHE A 298 12.80 5.58 1.58
C PHE A 298 12.33 4.81 0.33
N LYS A 299 11.15 4.21 0.36
CA LYS A 299 10.64 3.34 -0.70
C LYS A 299 9.32 3.88 -1.25
N PRO A 300 9.09 3.87 -2.58
CA PRO A 300 7.82 4.26 -3.18
C PRO A 300 6.60 3.52 -2.58
N LEU A 301 6.77 2.27 -2.18
CA LEU A 301 5.72 1.45 -1.55
C LEU A 301 5.15 2.06 -0.26
N HIS A 302 5.88 2.93 0.42
CA HIS A 302 5.37 3.67 1.58
C HIS A 302 4.24 4.63 1.21
N LEU A 303 4.12 4.99 -0.07
CA LEU A 303 3.04 5.84 -0.60
C LEU A 303 1.76 5.06 -0.96
N LEU A 304 1.71 3.74 -0.79
CA LEU A 304 0.49 2.97 -1.10
C LEU A 304 -0.77 3.46 -0.36
N PRO A 305 -0.71 3.92 0.90
CA PRO A 305 -1.87 4.56 1.52
C PRO A 305 -2.29 5.86 0.81
N ALA A 306 -1.34 6.65 0.26
CA ALA A 306 -1.66 7.84 -0.55
C ALA A 306 -2.29 7.46 -1.90
N VAL A 307 -1.84 6.36 -2.53
CA VAL A 307 -2.48 5.82 -3.74
C VAL A 307 -3.90 5.35 -3.44
N ALA A 308 -4.13 4.68 -2.32
CA ALA A 308 -5.47 4.29 -1.87
C ALA A 308 -6.35 5.52 -1.57
N ALA A 309 -5.76 6.57 -0.98
CA ALA A 309 -6.43 7.85 -0.78
C ALA A 309 -6.85 8.50 -2.11
N LEU A 310 -5.95 8.52 -3.10
CA LEU A 310 -6.27 8.99 -4.46
C LEU A 310 -7.38 8.16 -5.09
N ALA A 311 -7.36 6.83 -4.93
CA ALA A 311 -8.38 5.93 -5.43
C ALA A 311 -9.78 6.25 -4.85
N LEU A 312 -9.85 6.48 -3.53
CA LEU A 312 -11.08 6.92 -2.87
C LEU A 312 -11.53 8.29 -3.35
N TRP A 313 -10.60 9.22 -3.52
CA TRP A 313 -10.91 10.57 -3.98
C TRP A 313 -11.41 10.58 -5.44
N VAL A 314 -10.74 9.88 -6.36
CA VAL A 314 -11.17 9.70 -7.75
C VAL A 314 -12.56 9.08 -7.80
N GLY A 315 -12.79 8.00 -7.04
CA GLY A 315 -14.08 7.34 -6.98
C GLY A 315 -15.23 8.26 -6.50
N SER A 316 -14.91 9.20 -5.62
CA SER A 316 -15.87 10.15 -5.03
C SER A 316 -16.09 11.40 -5.89
N SER A 317 -15.26 11.68 -6.90
CA SER A 317 -15.29 12.93 -7.68
C SER A 317 -16.34 12.88 -8.79
N PRO A 318 -17.42 13.68 -8.71
CA PRO A 318 -18.56 13.57 -9.63
C PRO A 318 -18.29 14.10 -11.03
N LEU A 319 -17.41 15.09 -11.20
CA LEU A 319 -17.09 15.71 -12.50
C LEU A 319 -16.10 14.90 -13.35
N LEU A 320 -15.44 13.90 -12.78
CA LEU A 320 -14.56 13.05 -13.57
C LEU A 320 -15.36 12.22 -14.59
N THR A 321 -14.83 12.11 -15.80
CA THR A 321 -15.47 11.35 -16.88
C THR A 321 -14.91 9.94 -16.97
N ARG A 322 -15.65 9.00 -17.56
CA ARG A 322 -15.16 7.65 -17.87
C ARG A 322 -13.88 7.67 -18.71
N ARG A 323 -13.80 8.60 -19.67
CA ARG A 323 -12.61 8.75 -20.54
C ARG A 323 -11.38 9.15 -19.75
N TRP A 324 -11.53 10.08 -18.80
CA TRP A 324 -10.43 10.49 -17.94
C TRP A 324 -9.97 9.36 -17.03
N ILE A 325 -10.90 8.64 -16.37
CA ILE A 325 -10.56 7.47 -15.56
C ILE A 325 -9.84 6.42 -16.42
N GLY A 326 -10.38 6.10 -17.60
CA GLY A 326 -9.74 5.19 -18.55
C GLY A 326 -8.32 5.63 -18.94
N ALA A 327 -8.11 6.91 -19.22
CA ALA A 327 -6.78 7.45 -19.51
C ALA A 327 -5.82 7.29 -18.32
N LEU A 328 -6.28 7.50 -17.08
CA LEU A 328 -5.48 7.31 -15.88
C LEU A 328 -5.09 5.83 -15.70
N LEU A 329 -6.03 4.90 -15.89
CA LEU A 329 -5.75 3.46 -15.80
C LEU A 329 -4.73 3.01 -16.84
N VAL A 330 -4.88 3.45 -18.11
CA VAL A 330 -3.92 3.15 -19.18
C VAL A 330 -2.54 3.75 -18.86
N ALA A 331 -2.50 4.98 -18.37
CA ALA A 331 -1.24 5.64 -18.00
C ALA A 331 -0.51 4.90 -16.86
N GLN A 332 -1.23 4.39 -15.86
CA GLN A 332 -0.64 3.59 -14.78
C GLN A 332 -0.16 2.21 -15.28
N LEU A 333 -0.96 1.54 -16.10
CA LEU A 333 -0.55 0.27 -16.71
C LEU A 333 0.70 0.44 -17.59
N SER A 334 0.77 1.53 -18.37
CA SER A 334 1.96 1.82 -19.17
C SER A 334 3.20 2.06 -18.31
N ALA A 335 3.06 2.69 -17.14
CA ALA A 335 4.15 2.88 -16.18
C ALA A 335 4.62 1.55 -15.53
N GLY A 336 3.78 0.52 -15.51
CA GLY A 336 4.17 -0.85 -15.12
C GLY A 336 5.08 -1.53 -16.13
N VAL A 337 4.93 -1.15 -17.42
CA VAL A 337 5.66 -1.75 -18.56
C VAL A 337 6.84 -0.87 -19.00
N LEU A 338 6.64 0.44 -19.06
CA LEU A 338 7.63 1.44 -19.49
C LEU A 338 7.91 2.38 -18.32
N GLY A 339 9.14 2.42 -17.87
CA GLY A 339 9.61 3.32 -16.80
C GLY A 339 10.41 4.48 -17.36
N VAL A 340 10.38 5.60 -16.65
CA VAL A 340 11.36 6.68 -16.81
C VAL A 340 12.19 6.68 -15.54
N ALA A 341 13.42 6.21 -15.65
CA ALA A 341 14.40 6.39 -14.59
C ALA A 341 15.02 7.77 -14.73
N VAL A 342 15.07 8.49 -13.65
CA VAL A 342 15.93 9.65 -13.56
C VAL A 342 17.20 9.14 -12.91
N ALA A 343 18.33 9.14 -13.64
CA ALA A 343 19.59 8.70 -13.10
C ALA A 343 19.91 9.51 -11.85
N SER A 344 19.90 8.82 -10.72
CA SER A 344 20.29 9.41 -9.45
C SER A 344 21.79 9.34 -9.31
N PRO A 345 22.37 10.37 -8.74
CA PRO A 345 23.69 10.24 -8.17
C PRO A 345 23.74 9.11 -7.17
N ASP A 346 24.82 8.38 -7.17
CA ASP A 346 25.06 7.22 -6.32
C ASP A 346 24.60 7.48 -4.87
N VAL A 347 23.65 6.70 -4.40
CA VAL A 347 23.02 6.87 -3.08
C VAL A 347 24.04 6.66 -1.95
N THR A 348 25.16 5.97 -2.26
CA THR A 348 26.25 5.70 -1.30
C THR A 348 27.14 6.93 -1.07
N ASN A 349 27.20 7.86 -2.02
CA ASN A 349 28.11 9.00 -2.01
C ASN A 349 27.39 10.36 -2.03
N ASN A 350 26.42 10.58 -1.16
CA ASN A 350 25.84 11.91 -0.95
C ASN A 350 25.68 12.76 -2.21
N ALA A 351 24.77 12.41 -3.05
CA ALA A 351 23.93 13.26 -3.92
C ALA A 351 24.54 14.50 -4.64
N ARG A 352 25.84 14.73 -4.64
CA ARG A 352 26.43 15.96 -5.18
C ARG A 352 27.05 15.85 -6.58
N SER A 353 27.25 14.64 -7.11
CA SER A 353 28.02 14.45 -8.36
C SER A 353 27.27 13.80 -9.51
N GLY A 354 26.02 13.41 -9.37
CA GLY A 354 25.27 12.75 -10.44
C GLY A 354 24.55 13.75 -11.36
N ARG A 355 24.63 13.50 -12.65
CA ARG A 355 23.80 14.21 -13.63
C ARG A 355 22.38 13.65 -13.62
N TRP A 356 21.41 14.51 -13.49
CA TRP A 356 20.01 14.17 -13.70
C TRP A 356 19.79 13.97 -15.21
N ALA A 357 19.76 12.72 -15.67
CA ALA A 357 19.42 12.41 -17.05
C ALA A 357 18.22 11.46 -17.04
N PRO A 358 17.11 11.83 -17.71
CA PRO A 358 16.01 10.91 -17.90
C PRO A 358 16.46 9.80 -18.86
N ASP A 359 16.23 8.55 -18.46
CA ASP A 359 16.45 7.38 -19.29
C ASP A 359 15.15 6.56 -19.36
N VAL A 360 14.86 6.00 -20.52
CA VAL A 360 13.70 5.13 -20.70
C VAL A 360 14.12 3.71 -20.33
N THR A 361 13.46 3.19 -19.32
CA THR A 361 13.76 1.85 -18.78
C THR A 361 12.53 0.94 -18.83
N SER A 362 12.73 -0.34 -18.52
CA SER A 362 11.59 -1.22 -18.26
C SER A 362 10.81 -0.70 -17.07
N GLY A 363 9.47 -0.78 -17.12
CA GLY A 363 8.61 -0.39 -16.01
C GLY A 363 8.80 -1.30 -14.80
N VAL A 364 8.35 -0.82 -13.64
CA VAL A 364 8.60 -1.47 -12.35
C VAL A 364 8.09 -2.90 -12.27
N VAL A 365 6.94 -3.21 -12.86
CA VAL A 365 6.35 -4.56 -12.85
C VAL A 365 7.19 -5.52 -13.69
N LEU A 366 7.57 -5.14 -14.92
CA LEU A 366 8.41 -5.98 -15.78
C LEU A 366 9.79 -6.20 -15.17
N THR A 367 10.39 -5.16 -14.60
CA THR A 367 11.70 -5.26 -13.94
C THR A 367 11.65 -6.21 -12.76
N ASP A 368 10.65 -6.08 -11.89
CA ASP A 368 10.48 -6.94 -10.72
C ASP A 368 10.31 -8.41 -11.12
N VAL A 369 9.46 -8.70 -12.11
CA VAL A 369 9.25 -10.05 -12.60
C VAL A 369 10.50 -10.62 -13.25
N ARG A 370 11.16 -9.86 -14.12
CA ARG A 370 12.42 -10.29 -14.76
C ARG A 370 13.46 -10.65 -13.72
N CYS A 371 13.67 -9.81 -12.72
CA CYS A 371 14.62 -10.04 -11.65
C CYS A 371 14.28 -11.31 -10.86
N ARG A 372 13.00 -11.54 -10.53
CA ARG A 372 12.55 -12.76 -9.84
C ARG A 372 12.78 -14.03 -10.67
N LEU A 373 12.56 -13.97 -11.99
CA LEU A 373 12.79 -15.10 -12.90
C LEU A 373 14.28 -15.39 -13.12
N GLU A 374 15.12 -14.36 -13.15
CA GLU A 374 16.58 -14.52 -13.21
C GLU A 374 17.11 -15.18 -11.93
N ASP A 375 16.61 -14.78 -10.77
CA ASP A 375 16.96 -15.38 -9.49
C ASP A 375 16.58 -16.87 -9.42
N ARG A 376 15.42 -17.26 -9.94
CA ARG A 376 15.02 -18.68 -10.03
C ARG A 376 15.98 -19.55 -10.83
N ARG A 377 16.65 -19.01 -11.84
CA ARG A 377 17.61 -19.73 -12.66
C ARG A 377 18.94 -19.94 -11.96
N ASN A 378 19.26 -19.14 -10.95
CA ASN A 378 20.56 -19.05 -10.32
C ASN A 378 20.69 -19.77 -8.97
N GLY A 379 19.63 -20.41 -8.45
CA GLY A 379 19.75 -21.18 -7.22
C GLY A 379 18.44 -21.67 -6.58
N PRO A 380 18.51 -22.67 -5.71
CA PRO A 380 17.37 -23.15 -4.95
C PRO A 380 16.98 -22.12 -3.87
N TRP A 381 15.77 -21.67 -3.94
CA TRP A 381 15.16 -20.71 -2.99
C TRP A 381 15.01 -21.21 -1.55
N SER A 382 15.40 -22.46 -1.30
CA SER A 382 15.26 -23.13 -0.01
C SER A 382 16.44 -22.94 0.94
N ASP A 383 17.58 -22.41 0.47
CA ASP A 383 18.77 -22.25 1.30
C ASP A 383 18.95 -20.78 1.74
N PRO A 384 19.01 -20.49 3.08
CA PRO A 384 19.28 -19.14 3.58
C PRO A 384 20.62 -18.55 3.10
N SER A 385 21.63 -19.40 2.85
CA SER A 385 22.90 -18.97 2.26
C SER A 385 22.72 -18.54 0.80
N SER A 386 21.79 -19.16 0.05
CA SER A 386 21.46 -18.80 -1.31
C SER A 386 20.64 -17.51 -1.38
N VAL A 387 19.78 -17.21 -0.38
CA VAL A 387 19.07 -15.92 -0.30
C VAL A 387 20.09 -14.77 -0.15
N ALA A 388 21.14 -14.94 0.64
CA ALA A 388 22.22 -13.97 0.72
C ALA A 388 23.07 -13.89 -0.57
N ALA A 389 23.21 -15.00 -1.29
CA ALA A 389 23.87 -15.05 -2.59
C ALA A 389 23.01 -14.41 -3.69
N VAL A 390 21.70 -14.63 -3.67
CA VAL A 390 20.71 -14.02 -4.56
C VAL A 390 20.66 -12.50 -4.35
N VAL A 391 20.65 -12.04 -3.10
CA VAL A 391 20.74 -10.59 -2.82
C VAL A 391 22.07 -10.01 -3.29
N ARG A 392 23.16 -10.78 -3.24
CA ARG A 392 24.46 -10.37 -3.80
C ARG A 392 24.45 -10.40 -5.33
N ALA A 393 23.89 -11.44 -5.95
CA ALA A 393 23.75 -11.55 -7.41
C ALA A 393 22.78 -10.49 -7.96
N ALA A 394 21.65 -10.25 -7.31
CA ALA A 394 20.76 -9.14 -7.61
C ALA A 394 21.43 -7.77 -7.38
N ARG A 395 22.39 -7.68 -6.47
CA ARG A 395 23.25 -6.49 -6.34
C ARG A 395 24.20 -6.32 -7.53
N ASN A 396 24.66 -7.39 -8.15
CA ASN A 396 25.64 -7.36 -9.24
C ASN A 396 25.00 -7.34 -10.63
N ALA A 397 23.75 -7.75 -10.79
CA ALA A 397 23.01 -7.65 -12.04
C ALA A 397 22.24 -6.32 -12.12
N ASN A 398 21.97 -5.85 -13.34
CA ASN A 398 21.20 -4.61 -13.62
C ASN A 398 19.80 -4.52 -12.94
N CYS A 399 19.42 -5.51 -12.13
CA CYS A 399 18.24 -5.50 -11.28
C CYS A 399 18.33 -4.49 -10.13
N GLN A 400 19.51 -3.97 -9.80
CA GLN A 400 19.71 -2.99 -8.72
C GLN A 400 19.17 -1.60 -9.01
N SER A 401 19.13 -1.22 -10.29
CA SER A 401 18.99 0.21 -10.61
C SER A 401 17.56 0.72 -10.68
N THR A 402 16.57 -0.16 -10.84
CA THR A 402 15.28 0.33 -11.34
C THR A 402 14.07 0.14 -10.42
N SER A 403 14.01 -0.90 -9.58
CA SER A 403 12.77 -1.13 -8.82
C SER A 403 12.75 -0.56 -7.39
N TRP A 404 13.88 -0.60 -6.70
CA TRP A 404 13.90 -0.27 -5.27
C TRP A 404 14.80 0.91 -4.92
N ARG A 405 15.70 1.26 -5.83
CA ARG A 405 16.60 2.39 -5.74
C ARG A 405 16.26 3.51 -6.72
N ALA A 406 14.98 3.67 -7.08
CA ALA A 406 14.64 4.94 -7.67
C ALA A 406 15.14 6.05 -6.74
N PRO A 407 15.85 7.02 -7.26
CA PRO A 407 16.73 7.96 -6.57
C PRO A 407 16.13 8.64 -5.39
#